data_d9c11c4a943fc0f2ea9ee80aa4274ffb
#
_entry.id   d9c11c4a943fc0f2ea9ee80aa4274ffb
#
_cell.length_a   1.000
_cell.length_b   1.000
_cell.length_c   1.000
_cell.angle_alpha   90.00
_cell.angle_beta   90.00
_cell.angle_gamma   90.00
#
_symmetry.space_group_name_H-M   'P 1'
#
loop_
_entity.id
_entity.type
_entity.pdbx_description
1 polymer ?
#
loop_
_entity_poly.entity_id
_entity_poly.type
_entity_poly.pdbx_seq_one_letter_code
_entity_poly.pdbx_strand_id
1 'polypeptide(L)'
;MKMYRKSALEQYSSIDIETKTATYSPQQLISLLFDKGCLLIRQSVEALSKDDKDTFNDSTTHAMQIILSLRSVLNMEEGGDLARSLYESYTAIAASLFKAKTDEDV
;
A
#
# COMPACT_ATOMS: atom_id res chain seq x y z
N MET A 1 4.70 -12.75 -14.61
CA MET A 1 3.92 -12.49 -13.40
C MET A 1 4.71 -12.61 -12.13
N LYS A 2 5.43 -13.71 -11.92
CA LYS A 2 6.26 -13.86 -10.72
C LYS A 2 7.33 -12.78 -10.62
N MET A 3 7.94 -12.42 -11.73
CA MET A 3 8.97 -11.40 -11.77
C MET A 3 8.42 -10.02 -11.38
N TYR A 4 7.23 -9.68 -11.87
CA TYR A 4 6.59 -8.41 -11.53
C TYR A 4 6.25 -8.34 -10.04
N ARG A 5 5.69 -9.43 -9.49
CA ARG A 5 5.33 -9.52 -8.09
C ARG A 5 6.56 -9.34 -7.19
N LYS A 6 7.64 -10.03 -7.53
CA LYS A 6 8.89 -9.94 -6.79
C LYS A 6 9.45 -8.52 -6.84
N SER A 7 9.40 -7.88 -8.00
CA SER A 7 9.88 -6.53 -8.18
C SER A 7 9.14 -5.52 -7.29
N ALA A 8 7.82 -5.66 -7.19
CA ALA A 8 7.02 -4.78 -6.35
C ALA A 8 7.41 -4.90 -4.87
N LEU A 9 7.57 -6.14 -4.39
CA LEU A 9 7.97 -6.37 -3.01
C LEU A 9 9.37 -5.87 -2.74
N GLU A 10 10.30 -6.11 -3.65
CA GLU A 10 11.69 -5.66 -3.51
C GLU A 10 11.79 -4.15 -3.45
N GLN A 11 11.01 -3.45 -4.24
CA GLN A 11 11.03 -2.00 -4.28
C GLN A 11 10.70 -1.39 -2.91
N TYR A 12 9.66 -1.88 -2.28
CA TYR A 12 9.28 -1.35 -0.96
C TYR A 12 10.20 -1.85 0.15
N SER A 13 10.68 -3.07 0.03
CA SER A 13 11.64 -3.62 0.98
C SER A 13 12.89 -2.76 1.07
N SER A 14 13.45 -2.37 -0.08
CA SER A 14 14.69 -1.62 -0.09
C SER A 14 14.50 -0.19 0.44
N ILE A 15 13.30 0.37 0.32
CA ILE A 15 13.01 1.71 0.82
C ILE A 15 12.80 1.73 2.33
N ASP A 16 12.02 0.80 2.85
CA ASP A 16 11.56 0.85 4.23
C ASP A 16 12.30 -0.10 5.18
N ILE A 17 12.81 -1.22 4.67
CA ILE A 17 13.38 -2.27 5.49
C ILE A 17 14.66 -2.87 4.91
N GLU A 18 15.43 -2.07 4.20
CA GLU A 18 16.60 -2.55 3.47
C GLU A 18 17.59 -3.36 4.31
N THR A 19 17.75 -3.02 5.58
CA THR A 19 18.68 -3.71 6.46
C THR A 19 18.23 -5.09 6.88
N LYS A 20 16.94 -5.41 6.69
CA LYS A 20 16.35 -6.66 7.18
C LYS A 20 15.71 -7.51 6.09
N THR A 21 15.68 -7.03 4.87
CA THR A 21 14.96 -7.69 3.78
C THR A 21 15.41 -9.11 3.50
N ALA A 22 16.70 -9.38 3.65
CA ALA A 22 17.25 -10.70 3.36
C ALA A 22 16.75 -11.79 4.31
N THR A 23 16.23 -11.41 5.48
CA THR A 23 15.78 -12.35 6.49
C THR A 23 14.28 -12.59 6.49
N TYR A 24 13.52 -11.83 5.69
CA TYR A 24 12.07 -11.92 5.69
C TYR A 24 11.54 -12.82 4.58
N SER A 25 10.54 -13.63 4.91
CA SER A 25 9.81 -14.41 3.92
C SER A 25 8.87 -13.48 3.12
N PRO A 26 8.37 -13.93 1.95
CA PRO A 26 7.39 -13.13 1.21
C PRO A 26 6.16 -12.77 2.05
N GLN A 27 5.67 -13.66 2.89
CA GLN A 27 4.52 -13.39 3.75
C GLN A 27 4.84 -12.32 4.78
N GLN A 28 6.05 -12.33 5.34
CA GLN A 28 6.49 -11.31 6.27
C GLN A 28 6.59 -9.95 5.60
N LEU A 29 7.09 -9.91 4.37
CA LEU A 29 7.18 -8.66 3.60
C LEU A 29 5.79 -8.10 3.31
N ILE A 30 4.84 -8.95 2.94
CA ILE A 30 3.45 -8.52 2.71
C ILE A 30 2.86 -7.93 3.99
N SER A 31 3.09 -8.59 5.12
CA SER A 31 2.60 -8.12 6.42
C SER A 31 3.19 -6.74 6.76
N LEU A 32 4.49 -6.56 6.52
CA LEU A 32 5.14 -5.27 6.75
C LEU A 32 4.59 -4.17 5.84
N LEU A 33 4.35 -4.49 4.58
CA LEU A 33 3.75 -3.53 3.66
C LEU A 33 2.34 -3.15 4.09
N PHE A 34 1.56 -4.12 4.54
CA PHE A 34 0.22 -3.87 5.04
C PHE A 34 0.27 -2.92 6.24
N ASP A 35 1.15 -3.20 7.20
CA ASP A 35 1.30 -2.36 8.39
C ASP A 35 1.74 -0.95 8.00
N LYS A 36 2.66 -0.83 7.06
CA LYS A 36 3.12 0.46 6.57
C LYS A 36 2.00 1.24 5.90
N GLY A 37 1.18 0.55 5.10
CA GLY A 37 0.02 1.16 4.47
C GLY A 37 -0.95 1.73 5.50
N CYS A 38 -1.26 0.95 6.53
CA CYS A 38 -2.14 1.40 7.62
C CYS A 38 -1.56 2.60 8.35
N LEU A 39 -0.25 2.59 8.61
CA LEU A 39 0.41 3.72 9.25
C LEU A 39 0.31 4.99 8.41
N LEU A 40 0.54 4.87 7.11
CA LEU A 40 0.47 6.00 6.18
C LEU A 40 -0.94 6.59 6.11
N ILE A 41 -1.96 5.72 6.13
CA ILE A 41 -3.35 6.19 6.15
C ILE A 41 -3.62 6.98 7.44
N ARG A 42 -3.16 6.47 8.59
CA ARG A 42 -3.32 7.19 9.84
C ARG A 42 -2.59 8.53 9.82
N GLN A 43 -1.38 8.56 9.26
CA GLN A 43 -0.63 9.81 9.12
C GLN A 43 -1.36 10.79 8.22
N SER A 44 -2.03 10.30 7.18
CA SER A 44 -2.83 11.15 6.28
C SER A 44 -3.99 11.79 7.02
N VAL A 45 -4.70 11.02 7.84
CA VAL A 45 -5.82 11.53 8.63
C VAL A 45 -5.35 12.60 9.60
N GLU A 46 -4.24 12.35 10.28
CA GLU A 46 -3.67 13.31 11.21
C GLU A 46 -3.24 14.59 10.51
N ALA A 47 -2.57 14.46 9.36
CA ALA A 47 -2.14 15.61 8.57
C ALA A 47 -3.33 16.46 8.12
N LEU A 48 -4.42 15.80 7.71
CA LEU A 48 -5.63 16.49 7.29
C LEU A 48 -6.22 17.29 8.47
N SER A 49 -6.25 16.71 9.66
CA SER A 49 -6.78 17.38 10.83
C SER A 49 -5.94 18.58 11.26
N LYS A 50 -4.67 18.61 10.89
CA LYS A 50 -3.75 19.71 11.19
C LYS A 50 -3.57 20.68 10.02
N ASP A 51 -4.32 20.48 8.94
CA ASP A 51 -4.22 21.27 7.71
C ASP A 51 -2.81 21.26 7.12
N ASP A 52 -2.10 20.14 7.30
CA ASP A 52 -0.77 19.92 6.73
C ASP A 52 -0.91 19.23 5.38
N LYS A 53 -1.08 20.05 4.32
CA LYS A 53 -1.37 19.55 2.98
C LYS A 53 -0.22 18.76 2.37
N ASP A 54 1.01 19.19 2.63
CA ASP A 54 2.18 18.50 2.07
C ASP A 54 2.30 17.09 2.63
N THR A 55 2.18 16.93 3.94
CA THR A 55 2.22 15.60 4.56
C THR A 55 1.03 14.76 4.12
N PHE A 56 -0.15 15.37 4.01
CA PHE A 56 -1.34 14.66 3.53
C PHE A 56 -1.12 14.12 2.12
N ASN A 57 -0.62 14.93 1.21
CA ASN A 57 -0.35 14.51 -0.16
C ASN A 57 0.70 13.40 -0.22
N ASP A 58 1.79 13.56 0.51
CA ASP A 58 2.88 12.58 0.49
C ASP A 58 2.43 11.24 1.06
N SER A 59 1.76 11.26 2.20
CA SER A 59 1.34 10.03 2.87
C SER A 59 0.22 9.31 2.11
N THR A 60 -0.73 10.05 1.53
CA THR A 60 -1.78 9.42 0.72
C THR A 60 -1.22 8.82 -0.57
N THR A 61 -0.30 9.51 -1.23
CA THR A 61 0.33 8.99 -2.44
C THR A 61 1.09 7.71 -2.13
N HIS A 62 1.88 7.72 -1.06
CA HIS A 62 2.66 6.55 -0.67
C HIS A 62 1.73 5.39 -0.24
N ALA A 63 0.67 5.70 0.50
CA ALA A 63 -0.32 4.68 0.89
C ALA A 63 -0.96 4.03 -0.33
N MET A 64 -1.34 4.82 -1.34
CA MET A 64 -1.90 4.30 -2.59
C MET A 64 -0.93 3.36 -3.28
N GLN A 65 0.35 3.73 -3.35
CA GLN A 65 1.37 2.90 -3.99
C GLN A 65 1.49 1.55 -3.28
N ILE A 66 1.48 1.56 -1.95
CA ILE A 66 1.58 0.32 -1.17
C ILE A 66 0.33 -0.54 -1.38
N ILE A 67 -0.87 0.05 -1.33
CA ILE A 67 -2.11 -0.69 -1.51
C ILE A 67 -2.17 -1.32 -2.91
N LEU A 68 -1.76 -0.58 -3.94
CA LEU A 68 -1.74 -1.12 -5.30
C LEU A 68 -0.68 -2.21 -5.46
N SER A 69 0.44 -2.11 -4.75
CA SER A 69 1.45 -3.18 -4.74
C SER A 69 0.92 -4.43 -4.05
N LEU A 70 0.21 -4.28 -2.94
CA LEU A 70 -0.42 -5.42 -2.26
C LEU A 70 -1.44 -6.09 -3.18
N ARG A 71 -2.22 -5.29 -3.91
CA ARG A 71 -3.16 -5.84 -4.88
C ARG A 71 -2.45 -6.63 -5.97
N SER A 72 -1.32 -6.12 -6.46
CA SER A 72 -0.59 -6.74 -7.56
C SER A 72 0.01 -8.10 -7.22
N VAL A 73 0.24 -8.40 -5.93
CA VAL A 73 0.84 -9.67 -5.54
C VAL A 73 -0.20 -10.74 -5.17
N LEU A 74 -1.48 -10.44 -5.29
CA LEU A 74 -2.54 -11.42 -5.04
C LEU A 74 -2.50 -12.52 -6.10
N ASN A 75 -2.64 -13.77 -5.65
CA ASN A 75 -2.77 -14.91 -6.55
C ASN A 75 -4.26 -15.19 -6.76
N MET A 76 -4.81 -14.68 -7.85
CA MET A 76 -6.25 -14.76 -8.11
C MET A 76 -6.71 -16.19 -8.41
N GLU A 77 -5.82 -17.02 -8.97
CA GLU A 77 -6.18 -18.40 -9.29
C GLU A 77 -6.26 -19.27 -8.05
N GLU A 78 -5.22 -19.24 -7.23
CA GLU A 78 -5.15 -20.09 -6.03
C GLU A 78 -5.94 -19.51 -4.86
N GLY A 79 -6.02 -18.19 -4.77
CA GLY A 79 -6.70 -17.52 -3.67
C GLY A 79 -8.21 -17.50 -3.78
N GLY A 80 -8.76 -17.75 -4.95
CA GLY A 80 -10.20 -17.87 -5.16
C GLY A 80 -10.98 -16.63 -4.69
N ASP A 81 -12.04 -16.90 -3.94
CA ASP A 81 -12.93 -15.84 -3.46
C ASP A 81 -12.26 -14.88 -2.48
N LEU A 82 -11.33 -15.39 -1.67
CA LEU A 82 -10.60 -14.54 -0.72
C LEU A 82 -9.74 -13.53 -1.48
N ALA A 83 -8.98 -13.99 -2.48
CA ALA A 83 -8.14 -13.09 -3.27
C ALA A 83 -9.00 -12.07 -4.01
N ARG A 84 -10.15 -12.48 -4.53
CA ARG A 84 -11.07 -11.55 -5.20
C ARG A 84 -11.58 -10.48 -4.24
N SER A 85 -11.98 -10.87 -3.05
CA SER A 85 -12.46 -9.92 -2.03
C SER A 85 -11.37 -8.94 -1.65
N LEU A 86 -10.13 -9.41 -1.48
CA LEU A 86 -9.01 -8.55 -1.17
C LEU A 86 -8.70 -7.60 -2.33
N TYR A 87 -8.75 -8.10 -3.55
CA TYR A 87 -8.52 -7.28 -4.74
C TYR A 87 -9.53 -6.13 -4.79
N GLU A 88 -10.80 -6.44 -4.59
CA GLU A 88 -11.86 -5.44 -4.59
C GLU A 88 -11.68 -4.44 -3.46
N SER A 89 -11.32 -4.91 -2.27
CA SER A 89 -11.09 -4.04 -1.11
C SER A 89 -9.92 -3.11 -1.35
N TYR A 90 -8.80 -3.62 -1.85
CA TYR A 90 -7.63 -2.78 -2.15
C TYR A 90 -7.96 -1.75 -3.22
N THR A 91 -8.72 -2.14 -4.24
CA THR A 91 -9.15 -1.22 -5.29
C THR A 91 -10.00 -0.10 -4.72
N ALA A 92 -10.94 -0.44 -3.84
CA ALA A 92 -11.82 0.55 -3.22
C ALA A 92 -11.04 1.50 -2.31
N ILE A 93 -10.08 0.98 -1.54
CA ILE A 93 -9.24 1.80 -0.67
C ILE A 93 -8.39 2.77 -1.50
N ALA A 94 -7.75 2.28 -2.55
CA ALA A 94 -6.94 3.12 -3.41
C ALA A 94 -7.79 4.22 -4.08
N ALA A 95 -8.99 3.88 -4.54
CA ALA A 95 -9.89 4.85 -5.13
C ALA A 95 -10.32 5.92 -4.12
N SER A 96 -10.58 5.51 -2.87
CA SER A 96 -10.96 6.45 -1.81
C SER A 96 -9.82 7.41 -1.47
N LEU A 97 -8.59 6.90 -1.43
CA LEU A 97 -7.41 7.74 -1.19
C LEU A 97 -7.19 8.74 -2.32
N PHE A 98 -7.36 8.27 -3.55
CA PHE A 98 -7.24 9.16 -4.72
C PHE A 98 -8.28 10.25 -4.68
N LYS A 99 -9.53 9.91 -4.37
CA LYS A 99 -10.61 10.88 -4.27
C LYS A 99 -10.33 11.91 -3.17
N ALA A 100 -9.91 11.46 -2.00
CA ALA A 100 -9.59 12.35 -0.89
C ALA A 100 -8.49 13.33 -1.27
N LYS A 101 -7.46 12.84 -1.95
CA LYS A 101 -6.35 13.66 -2.42
C LYS A 101 -6.82 14.69 -3.45
N THR A 102 -7.66 14.28 -4.38
CA THR A 102 -8.18 15.16 -5.42
C THR A 102 -9.10 16.23 -4.81
N ASP A 103 -9.97 15.86 -3.90
CA ASP A 103 -10.87 16.79 -3.23
C ASP A 103 -10.08 17.84 -2.43
N GLU A 104 -8.98 17.45 -1.81
CA GLU A 104 -8.15 18.33 -1.01
C GLU A 104 -7.38 19.32 -1.87
N ASP A 105 -7.06 18.94 -3.11
CA ASP A 105 -6.36 19.83 -4.05
C ASP A 105 -7.26 20.93 -4.62
N VAL A 106 -8.56 20.78 -4.50
CA VAL A 106 -9.54 21.77 -4.94
C VAL A 106 -9.81 22.78 -3.83
#